data_f2eecee46d71d215527a8c7add406459
#
_entry.id   f2eecee46d71d215527a8c7add406459
#
_cell.length_a   1.000
_cell.length_b   1.000
_cell.length_c   1.000
_cell.angle_alpha   90.00
_cell.angle_beta   90.00
_cell.angle_gamma   90.00
#
_symmetry.space_group_name_H-M   'P 1'
#
loop_
_entity.id
_entity.type
_entity.pdbx_description
1 polymer ?
#
loop_
_entity_poly.entity_id
_entity_poly.type
_entity_poly.pdbx_seq_one_letter_code
_entity_poly.pdbx_strand_id
1 'polypeptide(L)'
;MKNIELRKVPCGETFTVFGEEFVVLDHVDGGVLSIRKGIWKKAVFDRSGNSNLSEADIRQVLSEYGELLKARGAKAGDLHSQRVDLKATDGTRVYGYLDCTVALLTLEQYGKYKEIIPKADDWWWLATPVWTRWLRSPSTNGTDYVWVVYSDGSYNNWDASLSLGVRPVLNFSSCLLVSWQDDEESQGDQDEDAQQKKRWDAYIEYLSDWNDDHSGTEYYGESPMSFDEWLEEEYEEDEDDAE
;
A
#
# COMPACT_ATOMS: atom_id res chain seq x y z
N MET A 1 0.17 -16.47 12.58
CA MET A 1 0.29 -15.10 13.14
C MET A 1 0.96 -15.15 14.49
N LYS A 2 2.04 -14.41 14.68
CA LYS A 2 2.79 -14.30 15.94
C LYS A 2 2.46 -12.95 16.59
N ASN A 3 2.36 -12.91 17.93
CA ASN A 3 2.27 -11.62 18.62
C ASN A 3 3.69 -11.16 18.96
N ILE A 4 4.11 -10.06 18.36
CA ILE A 4 5.44 -9.48 18.53
C ILE A 4 5.38 -7.98 18.82
N GLU A 5 6.45 -7.43 19.37
CA GLU A 5 6.57 -5.97 19.49
C GLU A 5 6.72 -5.34 18.11
N LEU A 6 5.96 -4.27 17.86
CA LEU A 6 5.88 -3.62 16.55
C LEU A 6 7.25 -3.16 16.01
N ARG A 7 8.21 -2.81 16.89
CA ARG A 7 9.60 -2.48 16.50
C ARG A 7 10.33 -3.60 15.75
N LYS A 8 9.81 -4.84 15.81
CA LYS A 8 10.40 -6.02 15.14
C LYS A 8 9.79 -6.30 13.77
N VAL A 9 8.70 -5.61 13.41
CA VAL A 9 8.07 -5.73 12.10
C VAL A 9 8.85 -4.88 11.11
N PRO A 10 9.36 -5.44 10.00
CA PRO A 10 10.13 -4.70 9.00
C PRO A 10 9.31 -3.62 8.29
N CYS A 11 10.00 -2.62 7.72
CA CYS A 11 9.35 -1.64 6.84
C CYS A 11 8.81 -2.33 5.57
N GLY A 12 7.60 -1.95 5.16
CA GLY A 12 6.85 -2.56 4.05
C GLY A 12 5.91 -3.67 4.48
N GLU A 13 6.17 -4.29 5.64
CA GLU A 13 5.36 -5.39 6.14
C GLU A 13 4.02 -4.94 6.72
N THR A 14 3.03 -5.82 6.59
CA THR A 14 1.67 -5.62 7.12
C THR A 14 1.52 -6.25 8.50
N PHE A 15 0.94 -5.52 9.45
CA PHE A 15 0.57 -6.03 10.77
C PHE A 15 -0.89 -5.70 11.09
N THR A 16 -1.46 -6.45 12.02
CA THR A 16 -2.83 -6.24 12.52
C THR A 16 -2.82 -5.81 13.97
N VAL A 17 -3.53 -4.74 14.27
CA VAL A 17 -3.76 -4.25 15.64
C VAL A 17 -5.11 -3.55 15.72
N PHE A 18 -5.81 -3.67 16.84
CA PHE A 18 -7.17 -3.11 17.05
C PHE A 18 -8.18 -3.48 15.97
N GLY A 19 -8.01 -4.66 15.32
CA GLY A 19 -8.87 -5.14 14.24
C GLY A 19 -8.71 -4.38 12.91
N GLU A 20 -7.59 -3.70 12.71
CA GLU A 20 -7.23 -2.99 11.49
C GLU A 20 -5.85 -3.43 11.00
N GLU A 21 -5.64 -3.41 9.67
CA GLU A 21 -4.35 -3.72 9.05
C GLU A 21 -3.59 -2.44 8.72
N PHE A 22 -2.30 -2.44 9.04
CA PHE A 22 -1.38 -1.33 8.77
C PHE A 22 -0.12 -1.84 8.10
N VAL A 23 0.52 -0.96 7.34
CA VAL A 23 1.86 -1.20 6.76
C VAL A 23 2.87 -0.32 7.49
N VAL A 24 3.98 -0.91 7.91
CA VAL A 24 5.09 -0.18 8.52
C VAL A 24 5.79 0.68 7.47
N LEU A 25 5.86 1.99 7.69
CA LEU A 25 6.54 2.92 6.79
C LEU A 25 7.97 3.22 7.25
N ASP A 26 8.14 3.46 8.56
CA ASP A 26 9.43 3.83 9.13
C ASP A 26 9.47 3.56 10.63
N HIS A 27 10.66 3.27 11.14
CA HIS A 27 10.96 3.23 12.57
C HIS A 27 11.51 4.58 13.00
N VAL A 28 10.77 5.28 13.84
CA VAL A 28 11.14 6.61 14.36
C VAL A 28 11.43 6.53 15.85
N ASP A 29 12.00 7.58 16.43
CA ASP A 29 12.36 7.59 17.86
C ASP A 29 11.15 7.24 18.75
N GLY A 30 11.21 6.09 19.41
CA GLY A 30 10.18 5.59 20.29
C GLY A 30 8.89 5.09 19.63
N GLY A 31 8.75 5.19 18.31
CA GLY A 31 7.53 4.85 17.58
C GLY A 31 7.77 4.15 16.25
N VAL A 32 6.67 3.78 15.63
CA VAL A 32 6.63 3.19 14.28
C VAL A 32 5.57 3.89 13.46
N LEU A 33 6.01 4.65 12.46
CA LEU A 33 5.13 5.32 11.51
C LEU A 33 4.49 4.28 10.60
N SER A 34 3.18 4.26 10.55
CA SER A 34 2.44 3.27 9.77
C SER A 34 1.23 3.88 9.08
N ILE A 35 0.88 3.35 7.91
CA ILE A 35 -0.31 3.73 7.16
C ILE A 35 -1.32 2.59 7.17
N ARG A 36 -2.62 2.88 7.26
CA ARG A 36 -3.65 1.87 7.05
C ARG A 36 -3.50 1.22 5.67
N LYS A 37 -3.53 -0.11 5.60
CA LYS A 37 -3.30 -0.89 4.36
C LYS A 37 -4.24 -0.51 3.22
N GLY A 38 -5.52 -0.32 3.51
CA GLY A 38 -6.55 0.09 2.55
C GLY A 38 -7.21 1.42 2.92
N ILE A 39 -8.15 1.85 2.09
CA ILE A 39 -9.01 3.01 2.36
C ILE A 39 -9.96 2.67 3.52
N TRP A 40 -10.04 3.56 4.51
CA TRP A 40 -10.99 3.39 5.62
C TRP A 40 -12.40 3.74 5.19
N LYS A 41 -12.59 4.96 4.69
CA LYS A 41 -13.86 5.45 4.14
C LYS A 41 -13.61 6.56 3.12
N LYS A 42 -14.63 6.96 2.36
CA LYS A 42 -14.60 8.17 1.54
C LYS A 42 -15.07 9.37 2.35
N ALA A 43 -14.41 10.50 2.16
CA ALA A 43 -14.79 11.78 2.76
C ALA A 43 -14.36 12.95 1.88
N VAL A 44 -15.08 14.08 2.03
CA VAL A 44 -14.67 15.35 1.49
C VAL A 44 -13.49 15.85 2.31
N PHE A 45 -12.47 16.43 1.67
CA PHE A 45 -11.38 17.06 2.40
C PHE A 45 -11.88 18.28 3.15
N ASP A 46 -12.54 19.21 2.42
CA ASP A 46 -13.22 20.37 3.00
C ASP A 46 -14.33 20.88 2.08
N ARG A 47 -15.53 21.08 2.62
CA ARG A 47 -16.71 21.52 1.83
C ARG A 47 -16.62 22.95 1.33
N SER A 48 -15.81 23.77 1.97
CA SER A 48 -15.57 25.17 1.55
C SER A 48 -14.42 25.29 0.56
N GLY A 49 -13.73 24.19 0.25
CA GLY A 49 -12.54 24.17 -0.60
C GLY A 49 -11.26 24.58 0.15
N ASN A 50 -11.24 24.53 1.48
CA ASN A 50 -10.04 24.85 2.25
C ASN A 50 -9.02 23.70 2.19
N SER A 51 -7.85 23.93 1.61
CA SER A 51 -6.77 22.94 1.53
C SER A 51 -5.89 22.85 2.79
N ASN A 52 -6.18 23.67 3.82
CA ASN A 52 -5.46 23.62 5.09
C ASN A 52 -5.94 22.45 5.95
N LEU A 53 -5.17 21.37 6.03
CA LEU A 53 -5.52 20.20 6.85
C LEU A 53 -5.81 20.57 8.31
N SER A 54 -5.20 21.62 8.87
CA SER A 54 -5.41 21.97 10.28
C SER A 54 -6.83 22.48 10.58
N GLU A 55 -7.55 22.98 9.57
CA GLU A 55 -8.88 23.59 9.68
C GLU A 55 -9.95 22.84 8.88
N ALA A 56 -9.55 21.97 7.95
CA ALA A 56 -10.44 21.27 7.03
C ALA A 56 -11.38 20.26 7.73
N ASP A 57 -12.55 20.04 7.14
CA ASP A 57 -13.57 19.09 7.61
C ASP A 57 -13.00 17.68 7.84
N ILE A 58 -12.02 17.24 7.04
CA ILE A 58 -11.40 15.92 7.14
C ILE A 58 -10.71 15.69 8.50
N ARG A 59 -10.37 16.76 9.24
CA ARG A 59 -9.84 16.65 10.61
C ARG A 59 -10.79 15.92 11.54
N GLN A 60 -12.09 16.18 11.43
CA GLN A 60 -13.08 15.49 12.22
C GLN A 60 -13.11 14.00 11.85
N VAL A 61 -13.04 13.69 10.56
CA VAL A 61 -12.98 12.32 10.07
C VAL A 61 -11.76 11.56 10.63
N LEU A 62 -10.59 12.19 10.64
CA LEU A 62 -9.39 11.59 11.23
C LEU A 62 -9.50 11.42 12.75
N SER A 63 -10.15 12.37 13.44
CA SER A 63 -10.44 12.23 14.87
C SER A 63 -11.39 11.08 15.16
N GLU A 64 -12.44 10.88 14.35
CA GLU A 64 -13.35 9.73 14.45
C GLU A 64 -12.61 8.39 14.32
N TYR A 65 -11.60 8.33 13.46
CA TYR A 65 -10.76 7.14 13.35
C TYR A 65 -9.95 6.87 14.61
N GLY A 66 -9.39 7.91 15.22
CA GLY A 66 -8.71 7.81 16.51
C GLY A 66 -9.64 7.30 17.62
N GLU A 67 -10.89 7.80 17.68
CA GLU A 67 -11.88 7.32 18.64
C GLU A 67 -12.31 5.85 18.36
N LEU A 68 -12.41 5.45 17.09
CA LEU A 68 -12.65 4.07 16.70
C LEU A 68 -11.56 3.14 17.26
N LEU A 69 -10.28 3.50 17.12
CA LEU A 69 -9.17 2.68 17.65
C LEU A 69 -9.22 2.60 19.17
N LYS A 70 -9.55 3.70 19.88
CA LYS A 70 -9.74 3.70 21.33
C LYS A 70 -10.89 2.77 21.74
N ALA A 71 -12.03 2.83 21.04
CA ALA A 71 -13.16 1.92 21.30
C ALA A 71 -12.80 0.45 21.07
N ARG A 72 -11.81 0.16 20.22
CA ARG A 72 -11.27 -1.17 19.95
C ARG A 72 -10.11 -1.56 20.86
N GLY A 73 -9.79 -0.75 21.86
CA GLY A 73 -8.85 -1.08 22.92
C GLY A 73 -7.49 -0.37 22.88
N ALA A 74 -7.29 0.60 21.97
CA ALA A 74 -6.09 1.43 21.99
C ALA A 74 -6.04 2.28 23.28
N LYS A 75 -4.91 2.22 23.98
CA LYS A 75 -4.69 2.92 25.25
C LYS A 75 -3.88 4.21 25.07
N ALA A 76 -3.91 5.04 26.10
CA ALA A 76 -3.00 6.17 26.15
C ALA A 76 -1.54 5.66 26.13
N GLY A 77 -0.74 6.14 25.18
CA GLY A 77 0.63 5.68 24.98
C GLY A 77 0.82 4.66 23.86
N ASP A 78 -0.23 4.01 23.36
CA ASP A 78 -0.13 3.14 22.18
C ASP A 78 -0.01 3.96 20.89
N LEU A 79 -0.53 5.20 20.89
CA LEU A 79 -0.53 6.12 19.77
C LEU A 79 0.20 7.40 20.16
N HIS A 80 1.24 7.74 19.43
CA HIS A 80 2.01 8.95 19.66
C HIS A 80 1.50 10.12 18.80
N SER A 81 1.63 11.34 19.32
CA SER A 81 1.45 12.54 18.51
C SER A 81 2.57 12.63 17.49
N GLN A 82 2.22 13.01 16.27
CA GLN A 82 3.16 13.24 15.17
C GLN A 82 2.99 14.68 14.64
N ARG A 83 4.10 15.25 14.19
CA ARG A 83 4.10 16.56 13.55
C ARG A 83 4.06 16.44 12.04
N VAL A 84 3.02 16.99 11.43
CA VAL A 84 2.84 17.06 9.97
C VAL A 84 3.28 18.43 9.48
N ASP A 85 4.22 18.48 8.55
CA ASP A 85 4.60 19.73 7.86
C ASP A 85 3.59 20.01 6.73
N LEU A 86 2.80 21.07 6.90
CA LEU A 86 1.79 21.49 5.91
C LEU A 86 2.40 22.38 4.82
N LYS A 87 3.68 22.15 4.51
CA LYS A 87 4.39 22.81 3.42
C LYS A 87 3.70 22.53 2.09
N ALA A 88 3.38 23.59 1.37
CA ALA A 88 2.82 23.50 0.03
C ALA A 88 3.90 23.13 -1.00
N THR A 89 3.49 22.74 -2.19
CA THR A 89 4.40 22.28 -3.26
C THR A 89 5.36 23.35 -3.77
N ASP A 90 5.02 24.64 -3.61
CA ASP A 90 5.93 25.75 -3.93
C ASP A 90 6.98 26.04 -2.84
N GLY A 91 6.98 25.22 -1.77
CA GLY A 91 7.90 25.35 -0.62
C GLY A 91 7.42 26.30 0.47
N THR A 92 6.28 26.97 0.31
CA THR A 92 5.75 27.87 1.34
C THR A 92 5.15 27.09 2.51
N ARG A 93 5.24 27.66 3.73
CA ARG A 93 4.67 27.10 4.96
C ARG A 93 3.58 28.00 5.53
N VAL A 94 2.66 28.43 4.68
CA VAL A 94 1.56 29.32 5.11
C VAL A 94 0.74 28.67 6.22
N TYR A 95 0.55 27.35 6.18
CA TYR A 95 -0.23 26.58 7.16
C TYR A 95 0.59 26.02 8.31
N GLY A 96 1.93 26.19 8.28
CA GLY A 96 2.83 25.80 9.36
C GLY A 96 2.88 24.28 9.58
N TYR A 97 2.70 23.87 10.83
CA TYR A 97 2.76 22.49 11.28
C TYR A 97 1.48 22.11 12.01
N LEU A 98 1.10 20.84 11.91
CA LEU A 98 -0.02 20.24 12.63
C LEU A 98 0.49 19.12 13.53
N ASP A 99 0.30 19.26 14.84
CA ASP A 99 0.52 18.16 15.79
C ASP A 99 -0.78 17.37 15.96
N CYS A 100 -0.77 16.08 15.66
CA CYS A 100 -1.95 15.21 15.71
C CYS A 100 -1.58 13.74 15.89
N THR A 101 -2.51 12.94 16.40
CA THR A 101 -2.33 11.48 16.56
C THR A 101 -2.64 10.74 15.26
N VAL A 102 -3.68 11.15 14.55
CA VAL A 102 -4.09 10.58 13.26
C VAL A 102 -3.90 11.62 12.19
N ALA A 103 -3.15 11.28 11.15
CA ALA A 103 -2.80 12.16 10.05
C ALA A 103 -3.14 11.54 8.68
N LEU A 104 -2.83 12.30 7.64
CA LEU A 104 -2.62 11.82 6.27
C LEU A 104 -1.12 11.95 5.93
N LEU A 105 -0.63 11.16 4.98
CA LEU A 105 0.72 11.36 4.44
C LEU A 105 0.85 12.70 3.73
N THR A 106 1.99 13.34 3.89
CA THR A 106 2.37 14.43 2.98
C THR A 106 2.84 13.87 1.63
N LEU A 107 2.86 14.69 0.59
CA LEU A 107 3.40 14.31 -0.71
C LEU A 107 4.88 13.89 -0.62
N GLU A 108 5.66 14.57 0.23
CA GLU A 108 7.06 14.24 0.48
C GLU A 108 7.20 12.85 1.12
N GLN A 109 6.38 12.55 2.14
CA GLN A 109 6.35 11.21 2.76
C GLN A 109 5.87 10.15 1.76
N TYR A 110 4.84 10.45 0.95
CA TYR A 110 4.40 9.52 -0.09
C TYR A 110 5.54 9.22 -1.07
N GLY A 111 6.25 10.23 -1.56
CA GLY A 111 7.41 10.05 -2.43
C GLY A 111 8.51 9.18 -1.80
N LYS A 112 8.73 9.29 -0.47
CA LYS A 112 9.71 8.47 0.26
C LYS A 112 9.28 7.00 0.37
N TYR A 113 7.99 6.74 0.60
CA TYR A 113 7.51 5.41 0.97
C TYR A 113 6.69 4.71 -0.12
N LYS A 114 6.48 5.30 -1.29
CA LYS A 114 5.57 4.80 -2.33
C LYS A 114 5.82 3.36 -2.77
N GLU A 115 7.08 2.90 -2.72
CA GLU A 115 7.46 1.54 -3.15
C GLU A 115 6.99 0.46 -2.16
N ILE A 116 6.80 0.83 -0.89
CA ILE A 116 6.34 -0.09 0.16
C ILE A 116 4.87 0.10 0.53
N ILE A 117 4.21 1.12 -0.02
CA ILE A 117 2.78 1.36 0.21
C ILE A 117 1.96 0.56 -0.79
N PRO A 118 1.13 -0.40 -0.36
CA PRO A 118 0.24 -1.14 -1.25
C PRO A 118 -0.70 -0.19 -2.00
N LYS A 119 -0.94 -0.49 -3.27
CA LYS A 119 -1.95 0.22 -4.06
C LYS A 119 -3.31 0.12 -3.38
N ALA A 120 -4.12 1.16 -3.52
CA ALA A 120 -5.48 1.17 -3.02
C ALA A 120 -6.47 1.00 -4.17
N ASP A 121 -7.66 0.51 -3.86
CA ASP A 121 -8.71 0.26 -4.87
C ASP A 121 -9.31 1.54 -5.46
N ASP A 122 -9.03 2.70 -4.83
CA ASP A 122 -9.56 4.00 -5.23
C ASP A 122 -8.57 5.13 -4.88
N TRP A 123 -8.87 6.35 -5.31
CA TRP A 123 -8.10 7.55 -5.04
C TRP A 123 -8.22 7.97 -3.58
N TRP A 124 -7.15 8.53 -3.01
CA TRP A 124 -7.12 8.92 -1.62
C TRP A 124 -6.31 10.19 -1.35
N TRP A 125 -6.70 10.92 -0.30
CA TRP A 125 -6.16 12.21 0.08
C TRP A 125 -4.75 12.11 0.68
N LEU A 126 -3.89 13.07 0.30
CA LEU A 126 -2.69 13.43 1.03
C LEU A 126 -2.93 14.67 1.91
N ALA A 127 -1.97 15.00 2.77
CA ALA A 127 -2.02 16.19 3.64
C ALA A 127 -1.53 17.47 2.95
N THR A 128 -0.86 17.35 1.80
CA THR A 128 -0.15 18.46 1.18
C THR A 128 -1.10 19.33 0.38
N PRO A 129 -1.21 20.63 0.71
CA PRO A 129 -1.97 21.59 -0.09
C PRO A 129 -1.23 21.91 -1.39
N VAL A 130 -1.98 22.22 -2.43
CA VAL A 130 -1.43 22.77 -3.67
C VAL A 130 -1.48 24.29 -3.54
N TRP A 131 -0.29 24.89 -3.52
CA TRP A 131 -0.16 26.32 -3.60
C TRP A 131 0.69 26.67 -4.82
N THR A 132 0.07 27.34 -5.82
CA THR A 132 0.79 27.79 -7.01
C THR A 132 0.75 29.31 -7.06
N ARG A 133 1.89 29.93 -6.80
CA ARG A 133 2.11 31.35 -7.09
C ARG A 133 2.34 31.53 -8.59
N TRP A 134 1.29 31.51 -9.39
CA TRP A 134 1.40 31.96 -10.78
C TRP A 134 1.46 33.49 -10.79
N LEU A 135 2.64 34.04 -11.06
CA LEU A 135 2.94 35.48 -11.07
C LEU A 135 2.17 36.28 -12.13
N ARG A 136 1.28 35.69 -12.93
CA ARG A 136 0.65 36.37 -14.09
C ARG A 136 -0.81 35.99 -14.40
N SER A 137 -1.54 35.32 -13.54
CA SER A 137 -2.98 35.08 -13.79
C SER A 137 -3.83 35.49 -12.59
N PRO A 138 -4.81 36.39 -12.77
CA PRO A 138 -5.69 36.84 -11.67
C PRO A 138 -6.73 35.81 -11.24
N SER A 139 -6.78 34.61 -11.85
CA SER A 139 -7.89 33.67 -11.69
C SER A 139 -7.53 32.34 -11.05
N THR A 140 -6.36 32.20 -10.41
CA THR A 140 -5.98 30.95 -9.80
C THR A 140 -5.37 31.16 -8.42
N ASN A 141 -6.20 31.47 -7.48
CA ASN A 141 -5.92 31.17 -6.10
C ASN A 141 -6.19 29.67 -5.91
N GLY A 142 -5.21 28.83 -6.21
CA GLY A 142 -5.31 27.38 -6.01
C GLY A 142 -5.23 26.96 -4.54
N THR A 143 -6.01 27.63 -3.69
CA THR A 143 -6.19 27.29 -2.28
C THR A 143 -7.14 26.11 -2.10
N ASP A 144 -7.80 25.70 -3.17
CA ASP A 144 -8.91 24.73 -3.14
C ASP A 144 -8.44 23.32 -3.55
N TYR A 145 -7.16 23.14 -3.87
CA TYR A 145 -6.62 21.87 -4.34
C TYR A 145 -5.71 21.21 -3.31
N VAL A 146 -5.85 19.89 -3.20
CA VAL A 146 -5.05 19.02 -2.33
C VAL A 146 -4.48 17.87 -3.16
N TRP A 147 -3.30 17.42 -2.83
CA TRP A 147 -2.70 16.26 -3.49
C TRP A 147 -3.45 14.97 -3.16
N VAL A 148 -3.55 14.11 -4.16
CA VAL A 148 -4.20 12.80 -4.09
C VAL A 148 -3.31 11.75 -4.75
N VAL A 149 -3.46 10.50 -4.32
CA VAL A 149 -2.85 9.34 -4.95
C VAL A 149 -3.96 8.56 -5.67
N TYR A 150 -3.70 8.16 -6.90
CA TYR A 150 -4.58 7.33 -7.70
C TYR A 150 -4.44 5.84 -7.38
N SER A 151 -5.37 5.01 -7.86
CA SER A 151 -5.34 3.56 -7.66
C SER A 151 -4.13 2.88 -8.30
N ASP A 152 -3.52 3.46 -9.33
CA ASP A 152 -2.29 2.96 -9.95
C ASP A 152 -1.01 3.36 -9.22
N GLY A 153 -1.11 4.22 -8.17
CA GLY A 153 0.00 4.77 -7.40
C GLY A 153 0.59 6.06 -8.00
N SER A 154 0.10 6.55 -9.11
CA SER A 154 0.41 7.90 -9.57
C SER A 154 -0.29 8.94 -8.69
N TYR A 155 0.12 10.20 -8.77
CA TYR A 155 -0.44 11.25 -7.93
C TYR A 155 -0.72 12.51 -8.75
N ASN A 156 -1.75 13.25 -8.34
CA ASN A 156 -2.14 14.53 -8.92
C ASN A 156 -2.80 15.38 -7.82
N ASN A 157 -3.33 16.52 -8.18
CA ASN A 157 -4.10 17.35 -7.26
C ASN A 157 -5.57 17.42 -7.71
N TRP A 158 -6.45 17.53 -6.73
CA TRP A 158 -7.89 17.62 -6.94
C TRP A 158 -8.54 18.61 -5.97
N ASP A 159 -9.72 19.08 -6.36
CA ASP A 159 -10.53 20.00 -5.57
C ASP A 159 -10.90 19.37 -4.21
N ALA A 160 -10.64 20.12 -3.13
CA ALA A 160 -10.86 19.69 -1.75
C ALA A 160 -12.34 19.37 -1.44
N SER A 161 -13.28 19.86 -2.23
CA SER A 161 -14.72 19.60 -2.08
C SER A 161 -15.17 18.22 -2.57
N LEU A 162 -14.28 17.47 -3.26
CA LEU A 162 -14.59 16.12 -3.71
C LEU A 162 -14.52 15.09 -2.59
N SER A 163 -15.24 13.97 -2.76
CA SER A 163 -15.23 12.86 -1.80
C SER A 163 -14.32 11.74 -2.28
N LEU A 164 -13.14 11.62 -1.67
CA LEU A 164 -12.13 10.61 -1.98
C LEU A 164 -11.79 9.76 -0.76
N GLY A 165 -10.95 8.75 -0.95
CA GLY A 165 -10.53 7.83 0.09
C GLY A 165 -9.72 8.51 1.19
N VAL A 166 -9.89 8.03 2.41
CA VAL A 166 -9.09 8.39 3.57
C VAL A 166 -8.26 7.19 4.00
N ARG A 167 -6.94 7.33 4.00
CA ARG A 167 -5.98 6.34 4.51
C ARG A 167 -5.25 6.92 5.71
N PRO A 168 -5.70 6.65 6.93
CA PRO A 168 -5.08 7.18 8.14
C PRO A 168 -3.63 6.74 8.31
N VAL A 169 -2.81 7.67 8.79
CA VAL A 169 -1.41 7.47 9.17
C VAL A 169 -1.27 7.73 10.66
N LEU A 170 -0.59 6.81 11.34
CA LEU A 170 -0.38 6.85 12.78
C LEU A 170 1.08 6.57 13.14
N ASN A 171 1.49 7.10 14.28
CA ASN A 171 2.74 6.75 14.92
C ASN A 171 2.42 5.89 16.14
N PHE A 172 2.61 4.58 16.01
CA PHE A 172 2.37 3.63 17.11
C PHE A 172 3.58 3.52 18.02
N SER A 173 3.34 3.18 19.29
CA SER A 173 4.42 2.82 20.22
C SER A 173 5.22 1.63 19.67
N SER A 174 6.54 1.74 19.71
CA SER A 174 7.44 0.67 19.25
C SER A 174 7.34 -0.62 20.08
N CYS A 175 6.84 -0.53 21.31
CA CYS A 175 6.63 -1.67 22.21
C CYS A 175 5.21 -2.26 22.11
N LEU A 176 4.33 -1.72 21.27
CA LEU A 176 2.97 -2.23 21.07
C LEU A 176 3.03 -3.67 20.56
N LEU A 177 2.25 -4.57 21.20
CA LEU A 177 2.12 -5.94 20.72
C LEU A 177 1.11 -5.98 19.57
N VAL A 178 1.54 -6.52 18.44
CA VAL A 178 0.76 -6.63 17.22
C VAL A 178 0.76 -8.07 16.69
N SER A 179 -0.26 -8.42 15.93
CA SER A 179 -0.28 -9.68 15.19
C SER A 179 0.42 -9.47 13.86
N TRP A 180 1.47 -10.24 13.63
CA TRP A 180 2.24 -10.23 12.40
C TRP A 180 2.46 -11.65 11.88
N GLN A 181 2.47 -11.81 10.59
CA GLN A 181 2.81 -13.06 9.92
C GLN A 181 4.09 -12.83 9.14
N ASP A 182 5.07 -13.65 9.38
CA ASP A 182 6.32 -13.65 8.61
C ASP A 182 6.02 -14.24 7.24
N ASP A 183 6.19 -13.45 6.18
CA ASP A 183 5.93 -13.92 4.83
C ASP A 183 7.04 -14.87 4.33
N GLU A 184 8.09 -15.14 5.14
CA GLU A 184 9.02 -16.24 4.86
C GLU A 184 8.32 -17.61 4.86
N GLU A 185 7.17 -17.77 5.55
CA GLU A 185 6.31 -18.97 5.41
C GLU A 185 5.50 -18.98 4.09
N SER A 186 5.33 -17.82 3.43
CA SER A 186 4.64 -17.70 2.14
C SER A 186 5.58 -17.73 0.92
N GLN A 187 6.91 -17.67 1.12
CA GLN A 187 7.86 -17.92 0.03
C GLN A 187 7.84 -19.38 -0.41
N GLY A 188 7.58 -20.31 0.51
CA GLY A 188 7.37 -21.73 0.13
C GLY A 188 6.23 -21.90 -0.87
N ASP A 189 5.09 -21.25 -0.64
CA ASP A 189 3.92 -21.35 -1.55
C ASP A 189 4.17 -20.63 -2.89
N GLN A 190 4.96 -19.54 -2.92
CA GLN A 190 5.30 -18.84 -4.17
C GLN A 190 6.37 -19.57 -4.98
N ASP A 191 7.30 -20.24 -4.32
CA ASP A 191 8.30 -21.09 -4.98
C ASP A 191 7.64 -22.35 -5.54
N GLU A 192 6.66 -22.95 -4.86
CA GLU A 192 5.86 -24.08 -5.39
C GLU A 192 5.02 -23.65 -6.59
N ASP A 193 4.35 -22.48 -6.54
CA ASP A 193 3.59 -21.92 -7.65
C ASP A 193 4.49 -21.58 -8.85
N ALA A 194 5.70 -21.05 -8.61
CA ALA A 194 6.68 -20.74 -9.66
C ALA A 194 7.26 -22.01 -10.30
N GLN A 195 7.54 -23.04 -9.50
CA GLN A 195 7.97 -24.35 -10.00
C GLN A 195 6.85 -25.03 -10.78
N GLN A 196 5.63 -25.03 -10.29
CA GLN A 196 4.49 -25.61 -10.99
C GLN A 196 4.23 -24.90 -12.32
N LYS A 197 4.41 -23.57 -12.38
CA LYS A 197 4.33 -22.82 -13.63
C LYS A 197 5.45 -23.20 -14.60
N LYS A 198 6.70 -23.32 -14.14
CA LYS A 198 7.83 -23.80 -14.97
C LYS A 198 7.55 -25.18 -15.59
N ARG A 199 7.05 -26.12 -14.78
CA ARG A 199 6.67 -27.47 -15.24
C ARG A 199 5.55 -27.42 -16.29
N TRP A 200 4.57 -26.57 -16.07
CA TRP A 200 3.46 -26.38 -17.02
C TRP A 200 3.92 -25.76 -18.33
N ASP A 201 4.77 -24.74 -18.29
CA ASP A 201 5.32 -24.09 -19.49
C ASP A 201 6.16 -25.07 -20.32
N ALA A 202 6.96 -25.93 -19.68
CA ALA A 202 7.73 -27.00 -20.35
C ALA A 202 6.82 -28.08 -20.97
N TYR A 203 5.72 -28.46 -20.31
CA TYR A 203 4.75 -29.39 -20.89
C TYR A 203 4.01 -28.78 -22.10
N ILE A 204 3.74 -27.46 -22.11
CA ILE A 204 3.17 -26.80 -23.30
C ILE A 204 4.16 -26.83 -24.48
N GLU A 205 5.46 -26.69 -24.22
CA GLU A 205 6.51 -26.84 -25.24
C GLU A 205 6.55 -28.26 -25.79
N TYR A 206 6.55 -29.29 -24.92
CA TYR A 206 6.40 -30.67 -25.33
C TYR A 206 5.17 -30.93 -26.22
N LEU A 207 4.00 -30.40 -25.87
CA LEU A 207 2.80 -30.52 -26.67
C LEU A 207 2.92 -29.83 -28.04
N SER A 208 3.64 -28.70 -28.12
CA SER A 208 3.92 -28.02 -29.37
C SER A 208 4.80 -28.85 -30.30
N ASP A 209 5.88 -29.38 -29.78
CA ASP A 209 6.82 -30.20 -30.53
C ASP A 209 6.14 -31.51 -30.99
N TRP A 210 5.36 -32.13 -30.10
CA TRP A 210 4.57 -33.32 -30.46
C TRP A 210 3.59 -33.06 -31.61
N ASN A 211 2.89 -31.92 -31.60
CA ASN A 211 2.00 -31.49 -32.66
C ASN A 211 2.72 -31.21 -33.98
N ASP A 212 3.91 -30.61 -33.94
CA ASP A 212 4.71 -30.27 -35.10
C ASP A 212 5.24 -31.56 -35.78
N ASP A 213 5.71 -32.53 -35.01
CA ASP A 213 6.19 -33.84 -35.52
C ASP A 213 5.06 -34.71 -36.12
N HIS A 214 3.82 -34.51 -35.63
CA HIS A 214 2.66 -35.30 -36.09
C HIS A 214 1.75 -34.49 -37.05
N SER A 215 2.08 -33.26 -37.37
CA SER A 215 1.36 -32.44 -38.36
C SER A 215 1.66 -32.91 -39.79
N GLY A 216 0.83 -33.78 -40.35
CA GLY A 216 0.92 -34.20 -41.76
C GLY A 216 0.96 -35.68 -42.05
N THR A 217 0.87 -36.53 -41.06
CA THR A 217 0.74 -37.97 -41.20
C THR A 217 -0.59 -38.46 -40.64
N GLU A 218 -1.24 -39.44 -41.35
CA GLU A 218 -2.43 -40.13 -40.82
C GLU A 218 -2.06 -40.99 -39.63
N TYR A 219 -1.70 -40.42 -38.49
CA TYR A 219 -1.52 -41.10 -37.22
C TYR A 219 -2.88 -41.33 -36.55
N TYR A 220 -3.50 -42.44 -36.86
CA TYR A 220 -4.69 -42.91 -36.17
C TYR A 220 -4.26 -43.63 -34.88
N GLY A 221 -4.38 -42.97 -33.72
CA GLY A 221 -4.43 -43.65 -32.44
C GLY A 221 -3.38 -43.29 -31.39
N GLU A 222 -2.46 -42.38 -31.66
CA GLU A 222 -1.52 -41.89 -30.66
C GLU A 222 -1.98 -40.52 -30.18
N SER A 223 -1.94 -40.29 -28.87
CA SER A 223 -2.20 -39.00 -28.21
C SER A 223 -0.97 -38.62 -27.41
N PRO A 224 -0.68 -37.31 -27.23
CA PRO A 224 0.40 -36.91 -26.36
C PRO A 224 0.14 -37.40 -24.93
N MET A 225 1.20 -37.59 -24.16
CA MET A 225 1.09 -37.92 -22.73
C MET A 225 0.27 -36.86 -21.99
N SER A 226 -0.43 -37.28 -20.96
CA SER A 226 -1.02 -36.34 -20.00
C SER A 226 0.07 -35.64 -19.23
N PHE A 227 -0.26 -34.51 -18.59
CA PHE A 227 0.70 -33.74 -17.79
C PHE A 227 1.33 -34.59 -16.67
N ASP A 228 0.53 -35.42 -16.02
CA ASP A 228 1.00 -36.27 -14.92
C ASP A 228 1.95 -37.39 -15.44
N GLU A 229 1.64 -38.02 -16.58
CA GLU A 229 2.51 -39.01 -17.22
C GLU A 229 3.82 -38.38 -17.71
N TRP A 230 3.76 -37.18 -18.27
CA TRP A 230 4.94 -36.44 -18.72
C TRP A 230 5.86 -36.03 -17.56
N LEU A 231 5.30 -35.65 -16.42
CA LEU A 231 6.08 -35.36 -15.21
C LEU A 231 6.85 -36.56 -14.67
N GLU A 232 6.28 -37.77 -14.82
CA GLU A 232 6.91 -38.98 -14.33
C GLU A 232 7.99 -39.54 -15.28
N GLU A 233 7.86 -39.31 -16.60
CA GLU A 233 8.71 -39.95 -17.61
C GLU A 233 9.73 -39.03 -18.27
N GLU A 234 9.41 -37.76 -18.48
CA GLU A 234 10.20 -36.85 -19.34
C GLU A 234 10.76 -35.63 -18.59
N TYR A 235 10.17 -35.25 -17.45
CA TYR A 235 10.62 -34.04 -16.72
C TYR A 235 11.65 -34.39 -15.65
N GLU A 236 12.95 -34.27 -15.98
CA GLU A 236 14.04 -34.27 -15.01
C GLU A 236 14.28 -32.82 -14.58
N GLU A 237 14.13 -32.49 -13.27
CA GLU A 237 14.58 -31.24 -12.72
C GLU A 237 16.12 -31.19 -12.87
N ASP A 238 16.62 -30.16 -13.58
CA ASP A 238 18.04 -29.83 -13.58
C ASP A 238 18.48 -29.52 -12.15
N GLU A 239 19.10 -30.46 -11.46
CA GLU A 239 19.62 -30.31 -10.08
C GLU A 239 20.81 -29.33 -10.00
N ASP A 240 21.18 -28.62 -11.06
CA ASP A 240 22.43 -27.87 -11.17
C ASP A 240 22.29 -26.36 -10.78
N ASP A 241 21.13 -25.87 -10.33
CA ASP A 241 20.98 -24.47 -9.90
C ASP A 241 21.03 -24.27 -8.36
N ALA A 242 21.64 -25.22 -7.64
CA ALA A 242 21.84 -25.13 -6.19
C ALA A 242 23.35 -25.09 -5.83
N GLU A 243 24.06 -23.99 -6.15
CA GLU A 243 25.30 -23.54 -5.49
C GLU A 243 25.32 -22.03 -5.27
#